data_06a179eedfed930c70cfda2a0736998f
#
_entry.id   06a179eedfed930c70cfda2a0736998f
#
_cell.length_a   1.000
_cell.length_b   1.000
_cell.length_c   1.000
_cell.angle_alpha   90.00
_cell.angle_beta   90.00
_cell.angle_gamma   90.00
#
_symmetry.space_group_name_H-M   'P 1'
#
loop_
_entity.id
_entity.type
_entity.pdbx_description
1 polymer ?
#
loop_
_entity_poly.entity_id
_entity_poly.type
_entity_poly.pdbx_seq_one_letter_code
_entity_poly.pdbx_strand_id
1 'polypeptide(L)'
;LRMSWSGDNFGVILAGSHDSREQVTDNREFAYDAVGPTILDVRNYRLVRENNGGLFGVEYRPSDAHRLFAKTLYTEFKDNEQRDQYVFQISSALSGTRGFEGGSLVGVPYRGTFNDGYYGNSNWVNTIGGDHRLAAWDLEWRLNYTETENTTDLPLILAQQGYDPQRASITYDPRDPRFP
;
A
#
# COMPACT_ATOMS: atom_id res chain seq x y z
N LEU A 1 -19.87 -5.19 -9.69
CA LEU A 1 -21.30 -5.11 -9.94
C LEU A 1 -21.73 -3.64 -10.05
N ARG A 2 -22.61 -3.33 -11.03
CA ARG A 2 -23.24 -2.01 -11.12
C ARG A 2 -24.69 -2.18 -11.52
N MET A 3 -25.59 -1.50 -10.82
CA MET A 3 -27.02 -1.42 -11.13
C MET A 3 -27.44 0.04 -11.05
N SER A 4 -28.34 0.45 -11.95
CA SER A 4 -28.95 1.78 -11.90
C SER A 4 -30.39 1.69 -12.38
N TRP A 5 -31.24 2.48 -11.77
CA TRP A 5 -32.64 2.64 -12.17
C TRP A 5 -32.98 4.13 -12.15
N SER A 6 -33.77 4.56 -13.11
CA SER A 6 -34.31 5.91 -13.18
C SER A 6 -35.76 5.88 -13.62
N GLY A 7 -36.58 6.64 -12.92
CA GLY A 7 -37.96 6.98 -13.29
C GLY A 7 -38.08 8.48 -13.54
N ASP A 8 -39.29 8.99 -13.68
CA ASP A 8 -39.55 10.40 -14.04
C ASP A 8 -38.90 11.38 -13.05
N ASN A 9 -38.99 11.09 -11.75
CA ASN A 9 -38.51 11.98 -10.69
C ASN A 9 -37.43 11.34 -9.79
N PHE A 10 -37.10 10.08 -9.98
CA PHE A 10 -36.20 9.34 -9.09
C PHE A 10 -35.10 8.61 -9.86
N GLY A 11 -33.89 8.66 -9.31
CA GLY A 11 -32.77 7.87 -9.80
C GLY A 11 -32.05 7.18 -8.64
N VAL A 12 -31.63 5.94 -8.85
CA VAL A 12 -30.84 5.16 -7.88
C VAL A 12 -29.66 4.54 -8.59
N ILE A 13 -28.50 4.57 -7.96
CA ILE A 13 -27.30 3.85 -8.40
C ILE A 13 -26.75 3.02 -7.24
N LEU A 14 -26.39 1.78 -7.55
CA LEU A 14 -25.66 0.88 -6.68
C LEU A 14 -24.49 0.30 -7.45
N ALA A 15 -23.28 0.38 -6.89
CA ALA A 15 -22.11 -0.27 -7.46
C ALA A 15 -21.27 -0.90 -6.36
N GLY A 16 -20.57 -1.98 -6.68
CA GLY A 16 -19.65 -2.64 -5.80
C GLY A 16 -18.50 -3.25 -6.58
N SER A 17 -17.32 -3.22 -6.01
CA SER A 17 -16.10 -3.83 -6.53
C SER A 17 -15.39 -4.62 -5.45
N HIS A 18 -14.78 -5.71 -5.86
CA HIS A 18 -13.86 -6.50 -5.03
C HIS A 18 -12.71 -6.94 -5.94
N ASP A 19 -11.49 -6.74 -5.46
CA ASP A 19 -10.27 -7.24 -6.07
C ASP A 19 -9.41 -7.86 -4.99
N SER A 20 -8.90 -9.06 -5.25
CA SER A 20 -7.96 -9.75 -4.37
C SER A 20 -6.81 -10.28 -5.18
N ARG A 21 -5.59 -10.01 -4.74
CA ARG A 21 -4.37 -10.38 -5.43
C ARG A 21 -3.31 -10.89 -4.47
N GLU A 22 -2.79 -12.07 -4.77
CA GLU A 22 -1.57 -12.57 -4.15
C GLU A 22 -0.35 -12.08 -4.93
N GLN A 23 0.67 -11.66 -4.22
CA GLN A 23 1.92 -11.21 -4.81
C GLN A 23 3.11 -11.74 -4.02
N VAL A 24 4.10 -12.26 -4.74
CA VAL A 24 5.42 -12.58 -4.20
C VAL A 24 6.42 -11.68 -4.89
N THR A 25 7.25 -11.02 -4.11
CA THR A 25 8.26 -10.09 -4.64
C THR A 25 9.56 -10.27 -3.90
N ASP A 26 10.62 -10.49 -4.65
CA ASP A 26 11.99 -10.42 -4.14
C ASP A 26 12.55 -9.05 -4.45
N ASN A 27 13.15 -8.43 -3.45
CA ASN A 27 13.81 -7.13 -3.61
C ASN A 27 15.23 -7.21 -3.06
N ARG A 28 16.17 -6.60 -3.76
CA ARG A 28 17.58 -6.45 -3.36
C ARG A 28 17.99 -5.02 -3.59
N GLU A 29 18.40 -4.37 -2.52
CA GLU A 29 18.82 -2.97 -2.55
C GLU A 29 20.23 -2.83 -2.01
N PHE A 30 21.07 -2.06 -2.71
CA PHE A 30 22.38 -1.68 -2.24
C PHE A 30 22.42 -0.21 -1.86
N ALA A 31 23.01 0.09 -0.71
CA ALA A 31 23.51 1.43 -0.41
C ALA A 31 25.00 1.50 -0.76
N TYR A 32 25.48 2.67 -1.17
CA TYR A 32 26.84 2.86 -1.66
C TYR A 32 27.53 4.04 -0.98
N ASP A 33 28.86 3.98 -0.93
CA ASP A 33 29.76 5.12 -0.68
C ASP A 33 30.73 5.32 -1.86
N ALA A 34 31.77 6.13 -1.67
CA ALA A 34 32.75 6.40 -2.72
C ALA A 34 33.63 5.19 -3.12
N VAL A 35 33.59 4.11 -2.33
CA VAL A 35 34.40 2.91 -2.55
C VAL A 35 33.60 1.76 -3.17
N GLY A 36 32.29 1.68 -2.85
CA GLY A 36 31.43 0.63 -3.33
C GLY A 36 30.24 0.38 -2.40
N PRO A 37 29.54 -0.77 -2.49
CA PRO A 37 28.37 -1.06 -1.67
C PRO A 37 28.72 -1.12 -0.18
N THR A 38 27.88 -0.47 0.64
CA THR A 38 28.00 -0.43 2.11
C THR A 38 27.03 -1.34 2.81
N ILE A 39 25.82 -1.47 2.24
CA ILE A 39 24.74 -2.31 2.75
C ILE A 39 24.15 -3.10 1.59
N LEU A 40 23.79 -4.35 1.85
CA LEU A 40 22.90 -5.14 1.02
C LEU A 40 21.66 -5.47 1.84
N ASP A 41 20.50 -5.03 1.36
CA ASP A 41 19.20 -5.33 1.93
C ASP A 41 18.46 -6.29 1.00
N VAL A 42 18.18 -7.50 1.50
CA VAL A 42 17.48 -8.55 0.77
C VAL A 42 16.14 -8.77 1.43
N ARG A 43 15.06 -8.63 0.67
CA ARG A 43 13.68 -8.78 1.15
C ARG A 43 12.92 -9.76 0.29
N ASN A 44 12.18 -10.63 0.93
CA ASN A 44 11.17 -11.47 0.28
C ASN A 44 9.81 -11.09 0.88
N TYR A 45 8.88 -10.69 0.01
CA TYR A 45 7.52 -10.34 0.37
C TYR A 45 6.56 -11.39 -0.13
N ARG A 46 5.65 -11.79 0.73
CA ARG A 46 4.42 -12.50 0.39
C ARG A 46 3.28 -11.68 0.91
N LEU A 47 2.45 -11.21 0.03
CA LEU A 47 1.33 -10.36 0.43
C LEU A 47 0.05 -10.77 -0.27
N VAL A 48 -1.05 -10.62 0.46
CA VAL A 48 -2.40 -10.71 -0.06
C VAL A 48 -3.03 -9.34 0.07
N ARG A 49 -3.31 -8.75 -1.05
CA ARG A 49 -3.88 -7.40 -1.14
C ARG A 49 -5.33 -7.47 -1.60
N GLU A 50 -6.21 -6.84 -0.83
CA GLU A 50 -7.63 -6.76 -1.13
C GLU A 50 -8.07 -5.31 -1.24
N ASN A 51 -8.89 -5.03 -2.27
CA ASN A 51 -9.55 -3.76 -2.42
C ASN A 51 -11.05 -3.98 -2.53
N ASN A 52 -11.81 -3.34 -1.67
CA ASN A 52 -13.26 -3.36 -1.65
C ASN A 52 -13.80 -1.96 -1.91
N GLY A 53 -14.87 -1.86 -2.68
CA GLY A 53 -15.53 -0.60 -2.94
C GLY A 53 -17.04 -0.76 -3.02
N GLY A 54 -17.77 0.19 -2.46
CA GLY A 54 -19.21 0.27 -2.51
C GLY A 54 -19.68 1.70 -2.78
N LEU A 55 -20.59 1.88 -3.72
CA LEU A 55 -21.23 3.14 -4.02
C LEU A 55 -22.74 2.95 -3.97
N PHE A 56 -23.43 3.80 -3.21
CA PHE A 56 -24.85 3.96 -3.29
C PHE A 56 -25.19 5.44 -3.52
N GLY A 57 -26.13 5.71 -4.37
CA GLY A 57 -26.60 7.05 -4.64
C GLY A 57 -28.08 7.07 -4.96
N VAL A 58 -28.76 8.09 -4.49
CA VAL A 58 -30.15 8.39 -4.77
C VAL A 58 -30.27 9.84 -5.20
N GLU A 59 -31.13 10.06 -6.17
CA GLU A 59 -31.45 11.39 -6.70
C GLU A 59 -32.96 11.54 -6.79
N TYR A 60 -33.45 12.71 -6.43
CA TYR A 60 -34.84 13.09 -6.54
C TYR A 60 -34.99 14.45 -7.23
N ARG A 61 -35.75 14.48 -8.30
CA ARG A 61 -36.08 15.69 -9.10
C ARG A 61 -37.57 15.94 -9.06
N PRO A 62 -38.06 16.70 -8.08
CA PRO A 62 -39.49 17.04 -7.98
C PRO A 62 -39.96 17.89 -9.18
N SER A 63 -39.03 18.58 -9.85
CA SER A 63 -39.27 19.39 -11.06
C SER A 63 -37.93 19.60 -11.80
N ASP A 64 -38.00 20.18 -12.99
CA ASP A 64 -36.79 20.57 -13.76
C ASP A 64 -35.97 21.68 -13.08
N ALA A 65 -36.56 22.38 -12.10
CA ALA A 65 -35.89 23.44 -11.34
C ALA A 65 -35.22 22.93 -10.05
N HIS A 66 -35.52 21.72 -9.62
CA HIS A 66 -35.04 21.23 -8.31
C HIS A 66 -34.48 19.82 -8.41
N ARG A 67 -33.32 19.64 -7.84
CA ARG A 67 -32.66 18.36 -7.69
C ARG A 67 -32.14 18.21 -6.28
N LEU A 68 -32.42 17.07 -5.66
CA LEU A 68 -31.85 16.65 -4.38
C LEU A 68 -31.11 15.34 -4.57
N PHE A 69 -30.01 15.11 -3.89
CA PHE A 69 -29.30 13.86 -3.95
C PHE A 69 -28.61 13.51 -2.64
N ALA A 70 -28.42 12.21 -2.45
CA ALA A 70 -27.56 11.65 -1.44
C ALA A 70 -26.64 10.60 -2.07
N LYS A 71 -25.38 10.56 -1.66
CA LYS A 71 -24.39 9.58 -2.12
C LYS A 71 -23.56 9.11 -0.94
N THR A 72 -23.27 7.84 -0.91
CA THR A 72 -22.29 7.26 -0.01
C THR A 72 -21.31 6.43 -0.80
N LEU A 73 -20.04 6.59 -0.51
CA LEU A 73 -18.93 5.83 -1.07
C LEU A 73 -18.16 5.22 0.09
N TYR A 74 -17.98 3.91 0.03
CA TYR A 74 -17.08 3.17 0.91
C TYR A 74 -15.95 2.60 0.08
N THR A 75 -14.72 2.74 0.56
CA THR A 75 -13.54 2.08 0.01
C THR A 75 -12.72 1.48 1.14
N GLU A 76 -12.21 0.29 0.92
CA GLU A 76 -11.37 -0.41 1.87
C GLU A 76 -10.19 -1.05 1.13
N PHE A 77 -9.02 -0.86 1.67
CA PHE A 77 -7.78 -1.51 1.28
C PHE A 77 -7.27 -2.35 2.45
N LYS A 78 -6.90 -3.58 2.17
CA LYS A 78 -6.25 -4.50 3.13
C LYS A 78 -4.99 -5.06 2.51
N ASP A 79 -3.94 -5.14 3.30
CA ASP A 79 -2.68 -5.75 2.92
C ASP A 79 -2.21 -6.67 4.07
N ASN A 80 -2.23 -7.97 3.81
CA ASN A 80 -1.65 -8.98 4.70
C ASN A 80 -0.25 -9.27 4.17
N GLU A 81 0.77 -8.83 4.90
CA GLU A 81 2.16 -8.92 4.50
C GLU A 81 2.95 -9.87 5.39
N GLN A 82 3.62 -10.83 4.77
CA GLN A 82 4.72 -11.56 5.37
C GLN A 82 6.02 -11.12 4.69
N ARG A 83 6.99 -10.69 5.48
CA ARG A 83 8.25 -10.18 4.97
C ARG A 83 9.42 -10.79 5.71
N ASP A 84 10.26 -11.52 4.97
CA ASP A 84 11.61 -11.88 5.38
C ASP A 84 12.59 -10.80 4.92
N GLN A 85 13.43 -10.29 5.80
CA GLN A 85 14.42 -9.27 5.48
C GLN A 85 15.77 -9.61 6.09
N TYR A 86 16.82 -9.52 5.28
CA TYR A 86 18.21 -9.66 5.71
C TYR A 86 18.99 -8.42 5.32
N VAL A 87 19.56 -7.74 6.31
CA VAL A 87 20.37 -6.54 6.11
C VAL A 87 21.84 -6.89 6.42
N PHE A 88 22.68 -6.88 5.41
CA PHE A 88 24.12 -7.15 5.49
C PHE A 88 24.89 -5.84 5.53
N GLN A 89 25.73 -5.67 6.57
CA GLN A 89 26.57 -4.48 6.75
C GLN A 89 27.93 -4.70 6.04
N ILE A 90 27.94 -4.55 4.72
CA ILE A 90 29.08 -4.86 3.84
C ILE A 90 30.33 -4.08 4.24
N SER A 91 30.18 -2.79 4.56
CA SER A 91 31.30 -1.92 5.00
C SER A 91 31.94 -2.36 6.32
N SER A 92 31.27 -3.23 7.09
CA SER A 92 31.73 -3.72 8.38
C SER A 92 32.29 -5.16 8.33
N ALA A 93 32.65 -5.66 7.13
CA ALA A 93 33.31 -6.94 6.95
C ALA A 93 34.65 -7.01 7.71
N LEU A 94 35.01 -8.19 8.20
CA LEU A 94 36.29 -8.40 8.87
C LEU A 94 37.47 -8.37 7.92
N SER A 95 37.27 -8.86 6.69
CA SER A 95 38.30 -8.89 5.64
C SER A 95 37.68 -9.02 4.26
N GLY A 96 38.49 -8.78 3.24
CA GLY A 96 38.11 -8.91 1.85
C GLY A 96 38.17 -7.58 1.10
N THR A 97 37.66 -7.58 -0.12
CA THR A 97 37.64 -6.40 -1.00
C THR A 97 36.21 -6.09 -1.41
N ARG A 98 35.88 -4.81 -1.46
CA ARG A 98 34.63 -4.31 -2.02
C ARG A 98 34.91 -3.23 -3.06
N GLY A 99 34.08 -3.18 -4.10
CA GLY A 99 34.20 -2.18 -5.15
C GLY A 99 32.94 -2.16 -6.01
N PHE A 100 32.86 -1.19 -6.91
CA PHE A 100 31.75 -1.09 -7.87
C PHE A 100 31.72 -2.21 -8.89
N GLU A 101 32.87 -2.83 -9.17
CA GLU A 101 33.01 -3.93 -10.14
C GLU A 101 32.81 -5.31 -9.52
N GLY A 102 32.59 -5.38 -8.24
CA GLY A 102 32.41 -6.61 -7.47
C GLY A 102 33.26 -6.66 -6.22
N GLY A 103 33.08 -7.72 -5.46
CA GLY A 103 33.83 -7.91 -4.23
C GLY A 103 33.65 -9.30 -3.62
N SER A 104 34.58 -9.63 -2.73
CA SER A 104 34.51 -10.85 -1.91
C SER A 104 34.88 -10.47 -0.48
N LEU A 105 34.01 -10.74 0.45
CA LEU A 105 34.04 -10.28 1.82
C LEU A 105 33.79 -11.43 2.79
N VAL A 106 34.51 -11.44 3.88
CA VAL A 106 34.39 -12.43 4.96
C VAL A 106 34.02 -11.73 6.26
N GLY A 107 33.12 -12.35 7.01
CA GLY A 107 32.70 -11.88 8.29
C GLY A 107 31.84 -10.61 8.23
N VAL A 108 31.00 -10.49 7.22
CA VAL A 108 30.01 -9.42 7.07
C VAL A 108 28.92 -9.59 8.14
N PRO A 109 28.74 -8.64 9.04
CA PRO A 109 27.62 -8.71 9.98
C PRO A 109 26.28 -8.61 9.26
N TYR A 110 25.30 -9.40 9.69
CA TYR A 110 23.94 -9.27 9.18
C TYR A 110 22.90 -9.40 10.28
N ARG A 111 21.71 -8.88 10.00
CA ARG A 111 20.52 -8.99 10.81
C ARG A 111 19.38 -9.54 9.96
N GLY A 112 18.72 -10.58 10.47
CA GLY A 112 17.48 -11.10 9.91
C GLY A 112 16.27 -10.57 10.69
N THR A 113 15.22 -10.24 9.99
CA THR A 113 13.90 -9.92 10.57
C THR A 113 12.82 -10.62 9.78
N PHE A 114 11.81 -11.09 10.49
CA PHE A 114 10.57 -11.58 9.92
C PHE A 114 9.43 -10.70 10.45
N ASN A 115 8.61 -10.20 9.56
CA ASN A 115 7.38 -9.48 9.88
C ASN A 115 6.19 -10.27 9.35
N ASP A 116 5.17 -10.44 10.19
CA ASP A 116 3.83 -10.84 9.80
C ASP A 116 2.89 -9.72 10.25
N GLY A 117 2.28 -9.05 9.31
CA GLY A 117 1.57 -7.82 9.58
C GLY A 117 0.34 -7.60 8.71
N TYR A 118 -0.57 -6.83 9.25
CA TYR A 118 -1.77 -6.38 8.59
C TYR A 118 -1.78 -4.85 8.51
N TYR A 119 -2.07 -4.34 7.32
CA TYR A 119 -2.28 -2.92 7.06
C TYR A 119 -3.66 -2.73 6.45
N GLY A 120 -4.46 -1.88 7.04
CA GLY A 120 -5.79 -1.55 6.57
C GLY A 120 -6.00 -0.05 6.42
N ASN A 121 -6.74 0.33 5.40
CA ASN A 121 -7.24 1.69 5.24
C ASN A 121 -8.68 1.63 4.75
N SER A 122 -9.58 2.31 5.43
CA SER A 122 -10.94 2.48 4.97
C SER A 122 -11.34 3.94 4.91
N ASN A 123 -12.18 4.28 3.93
CA ASN A 123 -12.75 5.60 3.78
C ASN A 123 -14.24 5.47 3.55
N TRP A 124 -15.00 6.22 4.32
CA TRP A 124 -16.43 6.35 4.15
C TRP A 124 -16.80 7.80 3.90
N VAL A 125 -17.25 8.10 2.70
CA VAL A 125 -17.58 9.44 2.24
C VAL A 125 -19.08 9.54 1.98
N ASN A 126 -19.74 10.43 2.66
CA ASN A 126 -21.17 10.71 2.52
C ASN A 126 -21.37 12.14 2.02
N THR A 127 -22.23 12.31 1.04
CA THR A 127 -22.59 13.62 0.49
C THR A 127 -24.09 13.71 0.36
N ILE A 128 -24.68 14.77 0.88
CA ILE A 128 -26.02 15.18 0.52
C ILE A 128 -25.96 16.57 -0.13
N GLY A 129 -26.84 16.83 -1.06
CA GLY A 129 -26.83 18.09 -1.78
C GLY A 129 -28.10 18.40 -2.51
N GLY A 130 -28.20 19.62 -2.97
CA GLY A 130 -29.29 20.08 -3.80
C GLY A 130 -28.86 21.17 -4.77
N ASP A 131 -29.52 21.18 -5.90
CA ASP A 131 -29.40 22.19 -6.96
C ASP A 131 -30.80 22.75 -7.20
N HIS A 132 -30.96 24.09 -7.13
CA HIS A 132 -32.24 24.77 -7.20
C HIS A 132 -32.14 25.97 -8.10
N ARG A 133 -33.00 26.02 -9.10
CA ARG A 133 -33.20 27.21 -9.95
C ARG A 133 -34.38 28.02 -9.43
N LEU A 134 -34.11 29.20 -8.88
CA LEU A 134 -35.04 30.04 -8.21
C LEU A 134 -35.17 31.37 -8.96
N ALA A 135 -36.06 31.47 -9.95
CA ALA A 135 -36.27 32.68 -10.74
C ALA A 135 -34.97 33.32 -11.26
N ALA A 136 -34.36 34.22 -10.49
CA ALA A 136 -33.11 34.93 -10.83
C ALA A 136 -31.86 34.34 -10.19
N TRP A 137 -31.97 33.23 -9.43
CA TRP A 137 -30.87 32.66 -8.65
C TRP A 137 -30.72 31.18 -8.93
N ASP A 138 -29.49 30.74 -9.07
CA ASP A 138 -29.11 29.35 -9.01
C ASP A 138 -28.44 29.05 -7.67
N LEU A 139 -29.02 28.16 -6.88
CA LEU A 139 -28.52 27.76 -5.57
C LEU A 139 -28.03 26.35 -5.62
N GLU A 140 -26.75 26.14 -5.30
CA GLU A 140 -26.15 24.84 -5.13
C GLU A 140 -25.61 24.71 -3.70
N TRP A 141 -25.91 23.59 -3.06
CA TRP A 141 -25.38 23.31 -1.73
C TRP A 141 -24.95 21.86 -1.60
N ARG A 142 -23.92 21.61 -0.79
CA ARG A 142 -23.34 20.31 -0.51
C ARG A 142 -22.96 20.23 0.94
N LEU A 143 -23.33 19.11 1.59
CA LEU A 143 -22.86 18.76 2.93
C LEU A 143 -22.13 17.41 2.82
N ASN A 144 -20.88 17.37 3.29
CA ASN A 144 -20.04 16.19 3.24
C ASN A 144 -19.67 15.76 4.65
N TYR A 145 -19.73 14.45 4.89
CA TYR A 145 -19.15 13.79 6.05
C TYR A 145 -18.19 12.70 5.56
N THR A 146 -16.96 12.74 6.06
CA THR A 146 -15.93 11.75 5.71
C THR A 146 -15.34 11.17 6.98
N GLU A 147 -15.24 9.86 7.01
CA GLU A 147 -14.56 9.10 8.04
C GLU A 147 -13.47 8.26 7.39
N THR A 148 -12.27 8.29 7.96
CA THR A 148 -11.12 7.52 7.51
C THR A 148 -10.54 6.78 8.69
N GLU A 149 -10.33 5.49 8.52
CA GLU A 149 -9.66 4.63 9.50
C GLU A 149 -8.40 4.03 8.87
N ASN A 150 -7.30 4.10 9.63
CA ASN A 150 -6.06 3.42 9.30
C ASN A 150 -5.74 2.43 10.41
N THR A 151 -5.56 1.19 10.05
CA THR A 151 -5.19 0.11 10.97
C THR A 151 -3.83 -0.43 10.59
N THR A 152 -2.94 -0.54 11.57
CA THR A 152 -1.67 -1.25 11.44
C THR A 152 -1.57 -2.21 12.62
N ASP A 153 -1.53 -3.49 12.32
CA ASP A 153 -1.33 -4.54 13.30
C ASP A 153 -0.11 -5.37 12.89
N LEU A 154 0.87 -5.41 13.78
CA LEU A 154 2.12 -6.14 13.60
C LEU A 154 2.26 -7.17 14.72
N PRO A 155 1.45 -8.24 14.68
CA PRO A 155 1.36 -9.21 15.77
C PRO A 155 2.67 -10.00 15.95
N LEU A 156 3.49 -10.09 14.91
CA LEU A 156 4.74 -10.82 14.94
C LEU A 156 5.86 -10.07 14.23
N ILE A 157 6.81 -9.59 15.02
CA ILE A 157 8.11 -9.10 14.54
C ILE A 157 9.19 -9.92 15.21
N LEU A 158 9.78 -10.85 14.47
CA LEU A 158 10.94 -11.59 14.92
C LEU A 158 12.19 -10.93 14.38
N ALA A 159 13.08 -10.52 15.28
CA ALA A 159 14.40 -10.05 14.92
C ALA A 159 15.43 -11.01 15.47
N GLN A 160 16.28 -11.54 14.61
CA GLN A 160 17.42 -12.31 15.02
C GLN A 160 18.47 -11.36 15.60
N GLN A 161 18.50 -11.28 16.93
CA GLN A 161 19.50 -10.52 17.68
C GLN A 161 20.36 -11.49 18.48
N GLY A 162 21.61 -11.66 18.08
CA GLY A 162 22.62 -12.34 18.89
C GLY A 162 23.47 -11.32 19.66
N TYR A 163 24.13 -11.76 20.75
CA TYR A 163 25.17 -10.96 21.44
C TYR A 163 26.35 -10.62 20.53
N ASP A 164 26.67 -11.52 19.59
CA ASP A 164 27.52 -11.24 18.44
C ASP A 164 26.68 -11.13 17.19
N PRO A 165 26.94 -10.14 16.31
CA PRO A 165 26.26 -10.09 15.03
C PRO A 165 26.53 -11.38 14.27
N GLN A 166 25.48 -11.98 13.71
CA GLN A 166 25.63 -13.06 12.77
C GLN A 166 26.54 -12.58 11.63
N ARG A 167 27.42 -13.44 11.15
CA ARG A 167 28.40 -13.08 10.13
C ARG A 167 28.30 -14.03 8.94
N ALA A 168 28.40 -13.46 7.74
CA ALA A 168 28.36 -14.21 6.48
C ALA A 168 29.59 -13.89 5.63
N SER A 169 29.87 -14.79 4.69
CA SER A 169 30.76 -14.48 3.57
C SER A 169 29.90 -14.10 2.38
N ILE A 170 30.23 -13.00 1.72
CA ILE A 170 29.48 -12.45 0.59
C ILE A 170 30.43 -12.25 -0.58
N THR A 171 30.07 -12.82 -1.73
CA THR A 171 30.68 -12.50 -3.01
C THR A 171 29.60 -11.94 -3.92
N TYR A 172 29.86 -10.81 -4.54
CA TYR A 172 28.93 -10.15 -5.46
C TYR A 172 29.65 -9.71 -6.74
N ASP A 173 28.96 -9.83 -7.86
CA ASP A 173 29.37 -9.31 -9.16
C ASP A 173 28.17 -8.54 -9.75
N PRO A 174 28.21 -7.21 -9.82
CA PRO A 174 27.10 -6.42 -10.37
C PRO A 174 26.83 -6.66 -11.86
N ARG A 175 27.72 -7.36 -12.56
CA ARG A 175 27.52 -7.77 -13.96
C ARG A 175 26.80 -9.11 -14.10
N ASP A 176 26.60 -9.84 -13.01
CA ASP A 176 25.80 -11.06 -13.03
C ASP A 176 24.31 -10.67 -13.13
N PRO A 177 23.60 -11.06 -14.21
CA PRO A 177 22.19 -10.69 -14.38
C PRO A 177 21.26 -11.26 -13.31
N ARG A 178 21.73 -12.18 -12.48
CA ARG A 178 21.01 -12.70 -11.31
C ARG A 178 21.10 -11.75 -10.11
N PHE A 179 21.94 -10.73 -10.19
CA PHE A 179 22.05 -9.64 -9.23
C PHE A 179 21.64 -8.35 -9.92
N PRO A 180 20.35 -8.00 -9.90
CA PRO A 180 19.88 -6.73 -10.47
C PRO A 180 20.37 -5.52 -9.67
#